data_32e63028ddbb3283b30f41143d6eec29
#
_entry.id   32e63028ddbb3283b30f41143d6eec29
#
_cell.length_a   1.000
_cell.length_b   1.000
_cell.length_c   1.000
_cell.angle_alpha   90.00
_cell.angle_beta   90.00
_cell.angle_gamma   90.00
#
_symmetry.space_group_name_H-M   'P 1'
#
loop_
_entity.id
_entity.type
_entity.pdbx_description
1 polymer ?
#
loop_
_entity_poly.entity_id
_entity_poly.type
_entity_poly.pdbx_seq_one_letter_code
_entity_poly.pdbx_strand_id
1 'polypeptide(L)'
;MLGIVKRTEEEFAEWLAEEWGFLCGLASFDDEPLVLEPYQIAFLQNRSRFRWVTKSRQVGFSFLFALEALARCHLREKHTAVFVSYNLDDAKEKILVARQVHEELPLAYQKRLVVDSKTELAFESNGANKRLSRILSHPSKAPRGKKGDVYLDELAHYVNDREVYRGSTALILRSNGQLTGCSTPLGRRGIFWEIANEELRKYPHHQRQF
;
A
#
# COMPACT_ATOMS: atom_id res chain seq x y z
N MET A 1 5.14 21.99 -14.63
CA MET A 1 6.52 21.64 -15.05
C MET A 1 7.39 21.66 -13.80
N LEU A 2 7.61 20.52 -13.17
CA LEU A 2 8.64 20.38 -12.12
C LEU A 2 9.98 20.44 -12.84
N GLY A 3 10.78 21.49 -12.56
CA GLY A 3 12.09 21.67 -13.15
C GLY A 3 12.94 20.43 -12.95
N ILE A 4 13.60 19.95 -14.01
CA ILE A 4 14.59 18.88 -13.96
C ILE A 4 15.73 19.37 -13.06
N VAL A 5 15.65 19.03 -11.76
CA VAL A 5 16.78 19.20 -10.87
C VAL A 5 17.81 18.15 -11.29
N LYS A 6 18.96 18.60 -11.82
CA LYS A 6 20.09 17.70 -12.10
C LYS A 6 20.56 17.11 -10.76
N ARG A 7 20.26 15.85 -10.52
CA ARG A 7 20.75 15.08 -9.39
C ARG A 7 22.10 14.46 -9.74
N THR A 8 22.97 14.32 -8.75
CA THR A 8 24.15 13.46 -8.87
C THR A 8 23.72 12.00 -8.94
N GLU A 9 24.59 11.09 -9.36
CA GLU A 9 24.28 9.64 -9.36
C GLU A 9 23.91 9.13 -7.95
N GLU A 10 24.57 9.62 -6.92
CA GLU A 10 24.31 9.27 -5.53
C GLU A 10 22.96 9.79 -5.06
N GLU A 11 22.62 11.06 -5.30
CA GLU A 11 21.32 11.64 -5.00
C GLU A 11 20.19 10.96 -5.77
N PHE A 12 20.44 10.48 -6.98
CA PHE A 12 19.48 9.73 -7.76
C PHE A 12 19.25 8.33 -7.18
N ALA A 13 20.32 7.64 -6.74
CA ALA A 13 20.22 6.35 -6.10
C ALA A 13 19.49 6.43 -4.74
N GLU A 14 19.77 7.44 -3.94
CA GLU A 14 19.05 7.70 -2.67
C GLU A 14 17.57 7.98 -2.93
N TRP A 15 17.25 8.75 -3.96
CA TRP A 15 15.88 9.03 -4.33
C TRP A 15 15.13 7.76 -4.78
N LEU A 16 15.74 6.90 -5.59
CA LEU A 16 15.15 5.63 -5.99
C LEU A 16 15.00 4.63 -4.83
N ALA A 17 15.68 4.82 -3.72
CA ALA A 17 15.52 3.99 -2.53
C ALA A 17 14.24 4.31 -1.72
N GLU A 18 13.62 5.45 -1.99
CA GLU A 18 12.32 5.83 -1.43
C GLU A 18 11.17 5.33 -2.31
N GLU A 19 10.03 4.91 -1.72
CA GLU A 19 8.89 4.39 -2.47
C GLU A 19 8.39 5.35 -3.55
N TRP A 20 8.26 6.63 -3.23
CA TRP A 20 7.81 7.64 -4.20
C TRP A 20 8.83 7.91 -5.30
N GLY A 21 10.12 7.89 -4.96
CA GLY A 21 11.20 8.04 -5.93
C GLY A 21 11.26 6.87 -6.90
N PHE A 22 11.15 5.64 -6.39
CA PHE A 22 11.06 4.42 -7.19
C PHE A 22 9.89 4.49 -8.18
N LEU A 23 8.71 4.88 -7.71
CA LEU A 23 7.52 4.97 -8.54
C LEU A 23 7.64 6.07 -9.60
N CYS A 24 7.98 7.29 -9.23
CA CYS A 24 8.11 8.40 -10.18
C CYS A 24 9.30 8.29 -11.14
N GLY A 25 10.34 7.54 -10.75
CA GLY A 25 11.56 7.40 -11.54
C GLY A 25 11.58 6.21 -12.48
N LEU A 26 10.84 5.17 -12.16
CA LEU A 26 10.95 3.88 -12.87
C LEU A 26 9.61 3.29 -13.32
N ALA A 27 8.50 3.63 -12.66
CA ALA A 27 7.24 2.98 -12.92
C ALA A 27 6.44 3.69 -14.03
N SER A 28 5.74 2.88 -14.81
CA SER A 28 4.73 3.30 -15.78
C SER A 28 3.42 2.59 -15.51
N PHE A 29 2.35 3.10 -16.06
CA PHE A 29 1.03 2.47 -16.08
C PHE A 29 0.33 2.84 -17.38
N ASP A 30 -0.15 1.84 -18.12
CA ASP A 30 -0.67 2.00 -19.49
C ASP A 30 0.36 2.67 -20.45
N ASP A 31 1.63 2.24 -20.36
CA ASP A 31 2.76 2.78 -21.12
C ASP A 31 3.09 4.26 -20.86
N GLU A 32 2.43 4.89 -19.88
CA GLU A 32 2.69 6.27 -19.50
C GLU A 32 3.47 6.35 -18.18
N PRO A 33 4.49 7.23 -18.08
CA PRO A 33 5.24 7.42 -16.86
C PRO A 33 4.34 7.80 -15.68
N LEU A 34 4.56 7.18 -14.53
CA LEU A 34 3.75 7.41 -13.33
C LEU A 34 4.02 8.82 -12.77
N VAL A 35 2.97 9.61 -12.68
CA VAL A 35 3.00 10.95 -12.05
C VAL A 35 2.15 10.90 -10.79
N LEU A 36 2.77 11.17 -9.64
CA LEU A 36 2.09 11.20 -8.36
C LEU A 36 1.72 12.63 -7.97
N GLU A 37 0.51 12.81 -7.47
CA GLU A 37 0.06 14.07 -6.90
C GLU A 37 0.79 14.40 -5.59
N PRO A 38 0.95 15.68 -5.22
CA PRO A 38 1.66 16.06 -3.98
C PRO A 38 1.13 15.38 -2.72
N TYR A 39 -0.18 15.18 -2.59
CA TYR A 39 -0.77 14.49 -1.46
C TYR A 39 -0.46 12.98 -1.44
N GLN A 40 -0.29 12.36 -2.61
CA GLN A 40 0.12 10.97 -2.73
C GLN A 40 1.58 10.78 -2.29
N ILE A 41 2.46 11.70 -2.69
CA ILE A 41 3.86 11.73 -2.24
C ILE A 41 3.92 11.91 -0.74
N ALA A 42 3.19 12.88 -0.18
CA ALA A 42 3.13 13.11 1.26
C ALA A 42 2.63 11.89 2.03
N PHE A 43 1.66 11.16 1.47
CA PHE A 43 1.19 9.89 2.03
C PHE A 43 2.28 8.82 2.03
N LEU A 44 3.01 8.62 0.94
CA LEU A 44 4.10 7.66 0.83
C LEU A 44 5.27 7.98 1.78
N GLN A 45 5.52 9.25 2.05
CA GLN A 45 6.53 9.71 3.01
C GLN A 45 6.11 9.52 4.47
N ASN A 46 4.83 9.32 4.74
CA ASN A 46 4.33 9.12 6.10
C ASN A 46 4.70 7.73 6.64
N ARG A 47 5.67 7.67 7.56
CA ARG A 47 6.19 6.44 8.19
C ARG A 47 5.44 6.03 9.47
N SER A 48 4.35 6.70 9.79
CA SER A 48 3.55 6.37 10.97
C SER A 48 3.04 4.93 10.90
N ARG A 49 3.12 4.22 12.02
CA ARG A 49 2.68 2.83 12.12
C ARG A 49 1.19 2.65 11.83
N PHE A 50 0.39 3.66 12.16
CA PHE A 50 -1.04 3.71 11.90
C PHE A 50 -1.32 4.92 11.03
N ARG A 51 -1.88 4.70 9.86
CA ARG A 51 -2.30 5.75 8.93
C ARG A 51 -3.80 5.66 8.72
N TRP A 52 -4.46 6.80 8.70
CA TRP A 52 -5.91 6.88 8.55
C TRP A 52 -6.27 7.94 7.52
N VAL A 53 -6.98 7.54 6.48
CA VAL A 53 -7.31 8.40 5.34
C VAL A 53 -8.81 8.50 5.19
N THR A 54 -9.36 9.67 5.42
CA THR A 54 -10.72 10.03 5.04
C THR A 54 -10.66 10.72 3.69
N LYS A 55 -11.27 10.14 2.68
CA LYS A 55 -11.16 10.61 1.29
C LYS A 55 -12.52 10.83 0.64
N SER A 56 -12.54 11.63 -0.42
CA SER A 56 -13.62 11.62 -1.41
C SER A 56 -13.46 10.42 -2.36
N ARG A 57 -14.46 10.21 -3.22
CA ARG A 57 -14.35 9.20 -4.28
C ARG A 57 -13.35 9.62 -5.34
N GLN A 58 -12.74 8.64 -6.03
CA GLN A 58 -11.91 8.80 -7.22
C GLN A 58 -10.63 9.66 -7.02
N VAL A 59 -10.09 9.69 -5.81
CA VAL A 59 -8.80 10.37 -5.52
C VAL A 59 -7.58 9.43 -5.58
N GLY A 60 -7.72 8.24 -6.16
CA GLY A 60 -6.61 7.36 -6.49
C GLY A 60 -5.95 6.63 -5.31
N PHE A 61 -6.51 6.62 -4.08
CA PHE A 61 -5.85 5.95 -2.94
C PHE A 61 -5.78 4.43 -3.07
N SER A 62 -6.80 3.77 -3.63
CA SER A 62 -6.78 2.32 -3.86
C SER A 62 -5.65 1.92 -4.82
N PHE A 63 -5.47 2.72 -5.88
CA PHE A 63 -4.36 2.61 -6.82
C PHE A 63 -3.01 2.85 -6.11
N LEU A 64 -2.89 3.94 -5.33
CA LEU A 64 -1.68 4.29 -4.59
C LEU A 64 -1.25 3.18 -3.61
N PHE A 65 -2.19 2.48 -2.98
CA PHE A 65 -1.86 1.36 -2.09
C PHE A 65 -1.23 0.19 -2.84
N ALA A 66 -1.72 -0.12 -4.04
CA ALA A 66 -1.11 -1.15 -4.89
C ALA A 66 0.32 -0.75 -5.30
N LEU A 67 0.52 0.52 -5.65
CA LEU A 67 1.85 1.07 -5.97
C LEU A 67 2.80 1.03 -4.78
N GLU A 68 2.37 1.47 -3.59
CA GLU A 68 3.20 1.43 -2.38
C GLU A 68 3.61 0.00 -2.02
N ALA A 69 2.67 -0.94 -2.08
CA ALA A 69 2.94 -2.34 -1.81
C ALA A 69 3.96 -2.92 -2.81
N LEU A 70 3.84 -2.59 -4.09
CA LEU A 70 4.79 -3.01 -5.13
C LEU A 70 6.18 -2.41 -4.87
N ALA A 71 6.27 -1.10 -4.69
CA ALA A 71 7.54 -0.42 -4.42
C ALA A 71 8.25 -1.02 -3.21
N ARG A 72 7.55 -1.26 -2.10
CA ARG A 72 8.10 -1.91 -0.90
C ARG A 72 8.56 -3.34 -1.16
N CYS A 73 7.84 -4.10 -1.99
CA CYS A 73 8.26 -5.44 -2.39
C CYS A 73 9.54 -5.42 -3.24
N HIS A 74 9.79 -4.36 -4.00
CA HIS A 74 10.99 -4.20 -4.82
C HIS A 74 12.18 -3.61 -4.03
N LEU A 75 11.93 -2.64 -3.18
CA LEU A 75 12.98 -1.97 -2.39
C LEU A 75 13.49 -2.79 -1.21
N ARG A 76 12.69 -3.73 -0.69
CA ARG A 76 13.06 -4.52 0.49
C ARG A 76 13.38 -5.96 0.12
N GLU A 77 14.29 -6.59 0.86
CA GLU A 77 14.61 -8.02 0.66
C GLU A 77 13.41 -8.95 0.94
N LYS A 78 12.62 -8.60 1.96
CA LYS A 78 11.44 -9.34 2.37
C LYS A 78 10.38 -8.38 2.85
N HIS A 79 9.28 -8.34 2.16
CA HIS A 79 8.12 -7.55 2.53
C HIS A 79 6.84 -8.33 2.28
N THR A 80 5.82 -8.06 3.08
CA THR A 80 4.47 -8.58 2.84
C THR A 80 3.48 -7.45 3.00
N ALA A 81 2.69 -7.21 1.97
CA ALA A 81 1.55 -6.32 1.98
C ALA A 81 0.26 -7.15 1.90
N VAL A 82 -0.71 -6.84 2.74
CA VAL A 82 -2.00 -7.52 2.79
C VAL A 82 -3.10 -6.50 2.57
N PHE A 83 -3.81 -6.62 1.47
CA PHE A 83 -5.02 -5.86 1.22
C PHE A 83 -6.23 -6.58 1.79
N VAL A 84 -7.06 -5.85 2.51
CA VAL A 84 -8.41 -6.26 2.84
C VAL A 84 -9.34 -5.30 2.09
N SER A 85 -10.16 -5.85 1.20
CA SER A 85 -11.05 -5.10 0.32
C SER A 85 -12.51 -5.41 0.63
N TYR A 86 -13.40 -4.51 0.23
CA TYR A 86 -14.83 -4.69 0.47
C TYR A 86 -15.39 -5.97 -0.15
N ASN A 87 -14.95 -6.29 -1.37
CA ASN A 87 -15.35 -7.48 -2.11
C ASN A 87 -14.16 -8.14 -2.84
N LEU A 88 -14.42 -9.27 -3.51
CA LEU A 88 -13.38 -10.02 -4.22
C LEU A 88 -12.88 -9.29 -5.47
N ASP A 89 -13.72 -8.52 -6.16
CA ASP A 89 -13.33 -7.86 -7.40
C ASP A 89 -12.42 -6.68 -7.10
N ASP A 90 -12.73 -5.87 -6.07
CA ASP A 90 -11.80 -4.84 -5.56
C ASP A 90 -10.47 -5.45 -5.09
N ALA A 91 -10.51 -6.67 -4.53
CA ALA A 91 -9.31 -7.38 -4.12
C ALA A 91 -8.43 -7.76 -5.32
N LYS A 92 -9.02 -8.24 -6.42
CA LYS A 92 -8.31 -8.61 -7.64
C LYS A 92 -7.74 -7.40 -8.37
N GLU A 93 -8.46 -6.26 -8.38
CA GLU A 93 -8.02 -5.05 -9.05
C GLU A 93 -6.67 -4.54 -8.53
N LYS A 94 -6.46 -4.55 -7.21
CA LYS A 94 -5.18 -4.15 -6.61
C LYS A 94 -4.01 -5.05 -7.03
N ILE A 95 -4.27 -6.34 -7.19
CA ILE A 95 -3.28 -7.29 -7.70
C ILE A 95 -3.01 -7.03 -9.19
N LEU A 96 -4.05 -6.74 -9.97
CA LEU A 96 -3.92 -6.42 -11.40
C LEU A 96 -3.05 -5.16 -11.61
N VAL A 97 -3.34 -4.08 -10.88
CA VAL A 97 -2.55 -2.84 -10.93
C VAL A 97 -1.08 -3.11 -10.58
N ALA A 98 -0.82 -3.81 -9.46
CA ALA A 98 0.54 -4.10 -9.05
C ALA A 98 1.29 -4.98 -10.07
N ARG A 99 0.60 -5.91 -10.72
CA ARG A 99 1.16 -6.74 -11.80
C ARG A 99 1.52 -5.91 -13.01
N GLN A 100 0.59 -5.10 -13.51
CA GLN A 100 0.80 -4.28 -14.68
C GLN A 100 2.00 -3.33 -14.50
N VAL A 101 2.05 -2.61 -13.39
CA VAL A 101 3.20 -1.73 -13.10
C VAL A 101 4.50 -2.53 -12.97
N HIS A 102 4.47 -3.73 -12.40
CA HIS A 102 5.65 -4.60 -12.36
C HIS A 102 6.15 -4.99 -13.75
N GLU A 103 5.24 -5.35 -14.66
CA GLU A 103 5.56 -5.74 -16.03
C GLU A 103 6.11 -4.57 -16.86
N GLU A 104 5.69 -3.35 -16.56
CA GLU A 104 6.15 -2.12 -17.20
C GLU A 104 7.46 -1.54 -16.57
N LEU A 105 7.96 -2.08 -15.45
CA LEU A 105 9.25 -1.66 -14.91
C LEU A 105 10.41 -2.00 -15.89
N PRO A 106 11.48 -1.16 -15.93
CA PRO A 106 12.68 -1.54 -16.66
C PRO A 106 13.23 -2.88 -16.17
N LEU A 107 13.62 -3.77 -17.09
CA LEU A 107 14.05 -5.14 -16.80
C LEU A 107 15.10 -5.26 -15.69
N ALA A 108 16.01 -4.29 -15.58
CA ALA A 108 17.04 -4.26 -14.55
C ALA A 108 16.46 -4.12 -13.11
N TYR A 109 15.23 -3.61 -12.98
CA TYR A 109 14.54 -3.39 -11.71
C TYR A 109 13.42 -4.40 -11.46
N GLN A 110 13.07 -5.23 -12.45
CA GLN A 110 12.08 -6.28 -12.25
C GLN A 110 12.64 -7.39 -11.36
N LYS A 111 11.93 -7.73 -10.29
CA LYS A 111 12.19 -8.96 -9.53
C LYS A 111 11.49 -10.14 -10.18
N ARG A 112 12.10 -11.32 -10.08
CA ARG A 112 11.46 -12.55 -10.58
C ARG A 112 10.14 -12.79 -9.86
N LEU A 113 9.05 -12.86 -10.63
CA LEU A 113 7.73 -13.23 -10.16
C LEU A 113 7.65 -14.75 -10.04
N VAL A 114 7.43 -15.29 -8.83
CA VAL A 114 7.37 -16.74 -8.55
C VAL A 114 5.97 -17.23 -8.22
N VAL A 115 5.08 -16.32 -7.82
CA VAL A 115 3.63 -16.58 -7.71
C VAL A 115 2.92 -15.47 -8.44
N ASP A 116 2.08 -15.83 -9.37
CA ASP A 116 1.23 -14.94 -10.15
C ASP A 116 -0.19 -15.48 -10.16
N SER A 117 -1.04 -14.92 -9.32
CA SER A 117 -2.45 -15.27 -9.22
C SER A 117 -3.33 -14.04 -9.12
N LYS A 118 -4.64 -14.21 -9.23
CA LYS A 118 -5.62 -13.11 -9.13
C LYS A 118 -5.67 -12.46 -7.73
N THR A 119 -5.07 -13.09 -6.71
CA THR A 119 -5.13 -12.62 -5.32
C THR A 119 -3.77 -12.60 -4.63
N GLU A 120 -2.71 -13.02 -5.32
CA GLU A 120 -1.35 -13.03 -4.77
C GLU A 120 -0.30 -12.81 -5.86
N LEU A 121 0.64 -11.92 -5.60
CA LEU A 121 1.93 -11.84 -6.29
C LEU A 121 3.04 -12.13 -5.30
N ALA A 122 4.04 -12.91 -5.71
CA ALA A 122 5.24 -13.13 -4.91
C ALA A 122 6.49 -12.93 -5.75
N PHE A 123 7.38 -12.10 -5.24
CA PHE A 123 8.62 -11.69 -5.88
C PHE A 123 9.82 -12.27 -5.13
N GLU A 124 10.75 -12.88 -5.85
CA GLU A 124 12.01 -13.38 -5.31
C GLU A 124 13.01 -12.23 -5.16
N SER A 125 13.67 -12.10 -3.99
CA SER A 125 14.72 -11.11 -3.82
C SER A 125 15.95 -11.46 -4.64
N ASN A 126 16.68 -10.44 -5.08
CA ASN A 126 17.96 -10.62 -5.80
C ASN A 126 19.13 -11.07 -4.89
N GLY A 127 18.91 -11.16 -3.58
CA GLY A 127 19.92 -11.58 -2.61
C GLY A 127 20.17 -13.08 -2.59
N ALA A 128 21.29 -13.50 -2.03
CA ALA A 128 21.71 -14.91 -1.95
C ALA A 128 20.69 -15.82 -1.24
N ASN A 129 19.90 -15.28 -0.34
CA ASN A 129 18.91 -16.03 0.45
C ASN A 129 17.54 -16.22 -0.25
N LYS A 130 17.36 -15.71 -1.45
CA LYS A 130 16.11 -15.82 -2.24
C LYS A 130 14.83 -15.66 -1.42
N ARG A 131 14.77 -14.61 -0.62
CA ARG A 131 13.60 -14.30 0.22
C ARG A 131 12.43 -13.85 -0.66
N LEU A 132 11.20 -14.15 -0.22
CA LEU A 132 10.00 -13.78 -0.95
C LEU A 132 9.35 -12.54 -0.33
N SER A 133 9.12 -11.52 -1.17
CA SER A 133 8.18 -10.43 -0.91
C SER A 133 6.83 -10.78 -1.51
N ARG A 134 5.73 -10.42 -0.84
CA ARG A 134 4.37 -10.82 -1.26
C ARG A 134 3.38 -9.68 -1.19
N ILE A 135 2.52 -9.61 -2.18
CA ILE A 135 1.29 -8.81 -2.16
C ILE A 135 0.13 -9.79 -2.12
N LEU A 136 -0.70 -9.69 -1.09
CA LEU A 136 -1.85 -10.58 -0.87
C LEU A 136 -3.11 -9.74 -0.81
N SER A 137 -4.18 -10.18 -1.44
CA SER A 137 -5.47 -9.51 -1.37
C SER A 137 -6.58 -10.47 -0.97
N HIS A 138 -7.38 -10.04 0.02
CA HIS A 138 -8.46 -10.83 0.59
C HIS A 138 -9.75 -10.01 0.66
N PRO A 139 -10.92 -10.60 0.35
CA PRO A 139 -12.19 -9.94 0.60
C PRO A 139 -12.47 -9.90 2.11
N SER A 140 -12.92 -8.79 2.61
CA SER A 140 -13.49 -8.42 3.95
C SER A 140 -13.34 -9.39 5.13
N LYS A 141 -12.27 -10.18 5.20
CA LYS A 141 -11.95 -11.06 6.33
C LYS A 141 -10.61 -10.66 6.93
N ALA A 142 -10.54 -10.68 8.26
CA ALA A 142 -9.27 -10.46 8.96
C ALA A 142 -8.24 -11.50 8.49
N PRO A 143 -7.10 -11.08 7.95
CA PRO A 143 -6.07 -11.99 7.48
C PRO A 143 -5.42 -12.69 8.67
N ARG A 144 -5.61 -14.02 8.79
CA ARG A 144 -5.01 -14.81 9.88
C ARG A 144 -3.66 -15.38 9.44
N GLY A 145 -2.69 -15.39 10.36
CA GLY A 145 -1.39 -16.05 10.16
C GLY A 145 -0.42 -15.36 9.19
N LYS A 146 -0.76 -14.18 8.67
CA LYS A 146 0.11 -13.37 7.82
C LYS A 146 0.88 -12.35 8.68
N LYS A 147 2.04 -11.89 8.21
CA LYS A 147 2.83 -10.84 8.87
C LYS A 147 3.18 -9.82 7.80
N GLY A 148 3.00 -8.53 8.09
CA GLY A 148 3.33 -7.47 7.13
C GLY A 148 2.50 -6.21 7.33
N ASP A 149 2.52 -5.36 6.33
CA ASP A 149 1.68 -4.17 6.27
C ASP A 149 0.26 -4.56 5.88
N VAL A 150 -0.73 -3.85 6.42
CA VAL A 150 -2.14 -4.10 6.15
C VAL A 150 -2.81 -2.83 5.65
N TYR A 151 -3.55 -2.97 4.56
CA TYR A 151 -4.36 -1.92 3.96
C TYR A 151 -5.83 -2.31 4.05
N LEU A 152 -6.62 -1.51 4.76
CA LEU A 152 -8.07 -1.64 4.90
C LEU A 152 -8.73 -0.61 3.98
N ASP A 153 -9.08 -1.03 2.77
CA ASP A 153 -9.67 -0.15 1.79
C ASP A 153 -11.20 -0.19 1.89
N GLU A 154 -11.83 0.99 1.85
CA GLU A 154 -13.26 1.21 2.03
C GLU A 154 -13.82 0.63 3.35
N LEU A 155 -13.06 0.76 4.45
CA LEU A 155 -13.36 0.17 5.74
C LEU A 155 -14.73 0.58 6.32
N ALA A 156 -15.20 1.82 6.08
CA ALA A 156 -16.51 2.25 6.55
C ALA A 156 -17.68 1.43 5.99
N HIS A 157 -17.46 0.73 4.88
CA HIS A 157 -18.47 -0.08 4.19
C HIS A 157 -18.52 -1.54 4.66
N TYR A 158 -17.57 -1.98 5.51
CA TYR A 158 -17.55 -3.37 5.97
C TYR A 158 -18.67 -3.64 6.98
N VAL A 159 -19.31 -4.79 6.84
CA VAL A 159 -20.33 -5.26 7.79
C VAL A 159 -19.69 -5.55 9.16
N ASN A 160 -18.50 -6.17 9.17
CA ASN A 160 -17.76 -6.58 10.38
C ASN A 160 -16.49 -5.73 10.56
N ASP A 161 -16.59 -4.42 10.41
CA ASP A 161 -15.45 -3.48 10.43
C ASP A 161 -14.58 -3.61 11.69
N ARG A 162 -15.19 -3.77 12.87
CA ARG A 162 -14.48 -3.94 14.16
C ARG A 162 -13.68 -5.24 14.23
N GLU A 163 -14.23 -6.34 13.71
CA GLU A 163 -13.55 -7.63 13.70
C GLU A 163 -12.34 -7.58 12.76
N VAL A 164 -12.54 -7.02 11.56
CA VAL A 164 -11.47 -6.84 10.58
C VAL A 164 -10.37 -5.94 11.13
N TYR A 165 -10.72 -4.81 11.74
CA TYR A 165 -9.77 -3.90 12.36
C TYR A 165 -8.96 -4.57 13.48
N ARG A 166 -9.63 -5.29 14.41
CA ARG A 166 -8.95 -6.01 15.51
C ARG A 166 -7.98 -7.07 14.98
N GLY A 167 -8.41 -7.86 14.01
CA GLY A 167 -7.57 -8.89 13.38
C GLY A 167 -6.36 -8.30 12.67
N SER A 168 -6.54 -7.19 11.97
CA SER A 168 -5.48 -6.46 11.28
C SER A 168 -4.49 -5.81 12.25
N THR A 169 -4.98 -5.21 13.34
CA THR A 169 -4.13 -4.66 14.40
C THR A 169 -3.27 -5.74 15.07
N ALA A 170 -3.86 -6.90 15.37
CA ALA A 170 -3.10 -8.03 15.94
C ALA A 170 -2.00 -8.54 15.00
N LEU A 171 -2.22 -8.47 13.69
CA LEU A 171 -1.25 -8.87 12.68
C LEU A 171 -0.05 -7.93 12.65
N ILE A 172 -0.27 -6.62 12.58
CA ILE A 172 0.82 -5.64 12.54
C ILE A 172 1.62 -5.57 13.83
N LEU A 173 0.99 -5.84 14.99
CA LEU A 173 1.68 -5.87 16.28
C LEU A 173 2.76 -6.96 16.32
N ARG A 174 2.52 -8.11 15.65
CA ARG A 174 3.44 -9.24 15.60
C ARG A 174 4.54 -9.10 14.52
N SER A 175 4.36 -8.21 13.56
CA SER A 175 5.25 -8.08 12.40
C SER A 175 6.03 -6.77 12.37
N ASN A 176 5.80 -5.86 13.29
CA ASN A 176 6.23 -4.47 13.19
C ASN A 176 5.77 -3.80 11.87
N GLY A 177 4.63 -4.24 11.35
CA GLY A 177 4.04 -3.72 10.13
C GLY A 177 3.31 -2.40 10.36
N GLN A 178 2.81 -1.85 9.26
CA GLN A 178 2.02 -0.63 9.21
C GLN A 178 0.54 -0.97 8.93
N LEU A 179 -0.39 -0.28 9.59
CA LEU A 179 -1.82 -0.38 9.32
C LEU A 179 -2.30 0.91 8.66
N THR A 180 -2.87 0.77 7.50
CA THR A 180 -3.51 1.87 6.77
C THR A 180 -5.00 1.60 6.65
N GLY A 181 -5.84 2.47 7.22
CA GLY A 181 -7.28 2.47 7.02
C GLY A 181 -7.67 3.61 6.09
N CYS A 182 -8.49 3.31 5.10
CA CYS A 182 -8.98 4.29 4.13
C CYS A 182 -10.45 4.06 3.85
N SER A 183 -11.22 5.13 3.73
CA SER A 183 -12.60 5.06 3.26
C SER A 183 -13.17 6.41 2.87
N THR A 184 -14.21 6.37 2.04
CA THR A 184 -15.18 7.45 1.98
C THR A 184 -16.06 7.40 3.24
N PRO A 185 -16.49 8.55 3.80
CA PRO A 185 -17.38 8.59 4.95
C PRO A 185 -18.72 7.89 4.67
N LEU A 186 -19.20 7.09 5.63
CA LEU A 186 -20.51 6.42 5.56
C LEU A 186 -21.34 6.70 6.83
N GLY A 187 -21.58 7.98 7.10
CA GLY A 187 -22.32 8.41 8.30
C GLY A 187 -21.52 8.23 9.60
N ARG A 188 -22.21 8.46 10.74
CA ARG A 188 -21.63 8.44 12.09
C ARG A 188 -21.72 7.03 12.68
N ARG A 189 -21.03 6.07 12.09
CA ARG A 189 -21.08 4.66 12.52
C ARG A 189 -19.77 3.93 12.27
N GLY A 190 -19.55 2.87 13.03
CA GLY A 190 -18.48 1.91 12.84
C GLY A 190 -17.10 2.41 13.29
N ILE A 191 -16.12 1.49 13.21
CA ILE A 191 -14.76 1.76 13.68
C ILE A 191 -14.06 2.86 12.87
N PHE A 192 -14.39 3.00 11.57
CA PHE A 192 -13.82 4.03 10.73
C PHE A 192 -14.17 5.43 11.25
N TRP A 193 -15.47 5.66 11.53
CA TRP A 193 -15.94 6.95 12.05
C TRP A 193 -15.37 7.24 13.45
N GLU A 194 -15.32 6.25 14.34
CA GLU A 194 -14.77 6.42 15.69
C GLU A 194 -13.31 6.86 15.66
N ILE A 195 -12.48 6.26 14.81
CA ILE A 195 -11.07 6.64 14.66
C ILE A 195 -10.96 8.03 14.04
N ALA A 196 -11.71 8.32 12.98
CA ALA A 196 -11.68 9.61 12.29
C ALA A 196 -12.12 10.77 13.21
N ASN A 197 -12.97 10.51 14.21
CA ASN A 197 -13.49 11.51 15.15
C ASN A 197 -12.83 11.45 16.55
N GLU A 198 -11.69 10.79 16.69
CA GLU A 198 -10.87 10.75 17.91
C GLU A 198 -11.42 9.92 19.07
N GLU A 199 -12.53 9.23 18.89
CA GLU A 199 -13.14 8.46 19.97
C GLU A 199 -12.21 7.37 20.53
N LEU A 200 -11.28 6.87 19.71
CA LEU A 200 -10.33 5.83 20.13
C LEU A 200 -8.98 6.36 20.64
N ARG A 201 -8.69 7.63 20.65
CA ARG A 201 -7.47 8.28 21.18
C ARG A 201 -6.11 7.59 20.90
N LYS A 202 -6.08 6.54 20.08
CA LYS A 202 -4.88 5.72 19.79
C LYS A 202 -4.10 6.19 18.57
N TYR A 203 -4.68 7.09 17.80
CA TYR A 203 -4.08 7.63 16.59
C TYR A 203 -3.76 9.10 16.79
N PRO A 204 -2.53 9.55 16.53
CA PRO A 204 -2.21 10.96 16.53
C PRO A 204 -3.05 11.73 15.52
N HIS A 205 -3.46 12.95 15.88
CA HIS A 205 -4.37 13.77 15.09
C HIS A 205 -3.91 14.00 13.66
N HIS A 206 -2.63 14.33 13.49
CA HIS A 206 -2.01 14.61 12.21
C HIS A 206 -1.90 13.39 11.28
N GLN A 207 -2.20 12.18 11.77
CA GLN A 207 -2.18 10.94 10.99
C GLN A 207 -3.55 10.52 10.46
N ARG A 208 -4.59 11.31 10.73
CA ARG A 208 -5.97 10.96 10.46
C ARG A 208 -6.57 11.63 9.24
N GLN A 209 -5.94 12.68 8.73
CA GLN A 209 -6.45 13.50 7.64
C GLN A 209 -5.41 13.68 6.55
N PHE A 210 -5.85 13.44 5.33
CA PHE A 210 -5.21 13.85 4.09
C PHE A 210 -6.24 14.48 3.17
#